data_30fd8c942412d605ff0d6707c97a4cfa
#
_entry.id   30fd8c942412d605ff0d6707c97a4cfa
#
_cell.length_a   1.000
_cell.length_b   1.000
_cell.length_c   1.000
_cell.angle_alpha   90.00
_cell.angle_beta   90.00
_cell.angle_gamma   90.00
#
_symmetry.space_group_name_H-M   'P 1'
#
loop_
_entity.id
_entity.type
_entity.pdbx_description
1 polymer ?
#
loop_
_entity_poly.entity_id
_entity_poly.type
_entity_poly.pdbx_seq_one_letter_code
_entity_poly.pdbx_strand_id
1 'polypeptide(L)'
;SLLLRINPYLDIRTDCVKVTDDNLQELFADATIVCEAFDNPEAKAMLVNGILEHFPEKKLVSATGMAGYGSSNTIITKRIMKNFYLCGDGVTAPTYGHGLMAPRVAICAAHEANMITRLILGEEEIYNIRTKELYYEYK
;
A
#
# COMPACT_ATOMS: atom_id res chain seq x y z
N SER A 1 11.83 7.24 -19.97
CA SER A 1 10.80 7.32 -18.91
C SER A 1 11.18 8.43 -17.93
N LEU A 2 10.18 9.02 -17.26
CA LEU A 2 10.43 10.06 -16.25
C LEU A 2 11.25 9.49 -15.08
N LEU A 3 11.02 8.26 -14.72
CA LEU A 3 11.74 7.58 -13.64
C LEU A 3 13.24 7.46 -13.90
N LEU A 4 13.65 7.18 -15.13
CA LEU A 4 15.06 7.12 -15.50
C LEU A 4 15.74 8.51 -15.49
N ARG A 5 14.97 9.59 -15.56
CA ARG A 5 15.50 10.96 -15.38
C ARG A 5 15.77 11.26 -13.90
N ILE A 6 15.02 10.62 -12.99
CA ILE A 6 15.21 10.76 -11.54
C ILE A 6 16.36 9.86 -11.07
N ASN A 7 16.36 8.61 -11.49
CA ASN A 7 17.42 7.66 -11.21
C ASN A 7 17.75 6.83 -12.47
N PRO A 8 18.89 7.11 -13.14
CA PRO A 8 19.27 6.43 -14.38
C PRO A 8 19.70 4.98 -14.18
N TYR A 9 19.91 4.53 -12.94
CA TYR A 9 20.35 3.17 -12.62
C TYR A 9 19.20 2.21 -12.37
N LEU A 10 17.95 2.65 -12.52
CA LEU A 10 16.79 1.78 -12.36
C LEU A 10 16.69 0.79 -13.52
N ASP A 11 16.52 -0.48 -13.19
CA ASP A 11 16.02 -1.48 -14.14
C ASP A 11 14.49 -1.49 -14.07
N ILE A 12 13.84 -1.11 -15.17
CA ILE A 12 12.39 -0.91 -15.24
C ILE A 12 11.80 -1.82 -16.30
N ARG A 13 10.97 -2.76 -15.85
CA ARG A 13 10.06 -3.52 -16.71
C ARG A 13 8.67 -2.87 -16.67
N THR A 14 8.02 -2.79 -17.81
CA THR A 14 6.64 -2.28 -17.92
C THR A 14 5.79 -3.26 -18.72
N ASP A 15 4.66 -3.69 -18.14
CA ASP A 15 3.70 -4.58 -18.77
C ASP A 15 2.38 -3.83 -18.92
N CYS A 16 2.00 -3.51 -20.16
CA CYS A 16 0.73 -2.81 -20.46
C CYS A 16 -0.39 -3.84 -20.67
N VAL A 17 -0.81 -4.48 -19.57
CA VAL A 17 -1.81 -5.53 -19.57
C VAL A 17 -2.83 -5.30 -18.46
N LYS A 18 -4.06 -5.79 -18.66
CA LYS A 18 -5.03 -5.88 -17.58
C LYS A 18 -4.64 -7.05 -16.68
N VAL A 19 -4.42 -6.80 -15.41
CA VAL A 19 -4.17 -7.87 -14.42
C VAL A 19 -5.46 -8.64 -14.16
N THR A 20 -5.37 -9.95 -14.20
CA THR A 20 -6.48 -10.90 -13.96
C THR A 20 -5.95 -12.07 -13.13
N ASP A 21 -6.84 -12.89 -12.58
CA ASP A 21 -6.45 -14.11 -11.86
C ASP A 21 -5.60 -15.05 -12.72
N ASP A 22 -5.86 -15.10 -14.04
CA ASP A 22 -5.14 -15.99 -14.96
C ASP A 22 -3.68 -15.58 -15.19
N ASN A 23 -3.37 -14.28 -15.19
CA ASN A 23 -2.01 -13.78 -15.48
C ASN A 23 -1.24 -13.27 -14.27
N LEU A 24 -1.89 -13.18 -13.12
CA LEU A 24 -1.30 -12.65 -11.88
C LEU A 24 -0.03 -13.41 -11.49
N GLN A 25 -0.05 -14.73 -11.55
CA GLN A 25 1.10 -15.54 -11.14
C GLN A 25 2.33 -15.29 -12.02
N GLU A 26 2.16 -15.18 -13.33
CA GLU A 26 3.24 -14.87 -14.26
C GLU A 26 3.78 -13.45 -14.06
N LEU A 27 2.87 -12.47 -13.94
CA LEU A 27 3.25 -11.05 -13.81
C LEU A 27 4.04 -10.75 -12.54
N PHE A 28 3.72 -11.41 -11.44
CA PHE A 28 4.33 -11.13 -10.14
C PHE A 28 5.33 -12.20 -9.67
N ALA A 29 5.65 -13.20 -10.51
CA ALA A 29 6.55 -14.30 -10.15
C ALA A 29 7.87 -13.83 -9.53
N ASP A 30 8.53 -12.86 -10.14
CA ASP A 30 9.85 -12.36 -9.75
C ASP A 30 9.83 -11.25 -8.69
N ALA A 31 8.65 -10.71 -8.35
CA ALA A 31 8.53 -9.65 -7.37
C ALA A 31 8.68 -10.20 -5.93
N THR A 32 9.49 -9.57 -5.10
CA THR A 32 9.58 -9.86 -3.66
C THR A 32 8.64 -9.01 -2.83
N ILE A 33 8.36 -7.80 -3.31
CA ILE A 33 7.43 -6.84 -2.71
C ILE A 33 6.45 -6.44 -3.79
N VAL A 34 5.17 -6.49 -3.50
CA VAL A 34 4.07 -6.07 -4.38
C VAL A 34 3.38 -4.86 -3.77
N CYS A 35 3.20 -3.81 -4.57
CA CYS A 35 2.39 -2.64 -4.21
C CYS A 35 1.10 -2.67 -5.03
N GLU A 36 -0.03 -2.70 -4.35
CA GLU A 36 -1.34 -2.60 -4.96
C GLU A 36 -1.80 -1.14 -4.96
N ALA A 37 -2.03 -0.56 -6.12
CA ALA A 37 -2.41 0.83 -6.30
C ALA A 37 -3.60 1.01 -7.28
N PHE A 38 -4.50 0.04 -7.37
CA PHE A 38 -5.70 0.14 -8.18
C PHE A 38 -6.71 1.11 -7.58
N ASP A 39 -7.50 1.74 -8.42
CA ASP A 39 -8.61 2.62 -8.04
C ASP A 39 -9.95 1.87 -7.93
N ASN A 40 -10.06 0.71 -8.58
CA ASN A 40 -11.26 -0.12 -8.60
C ASN A 40 -11.25 -1.15 -7.46
N PRO A 41 -12.29 -1.20 -6.60
CA PRO A 41 -12.32 -2.10 -5.44
C PRO A 41 -12.26 -3.59 -5.78
N GLU A 42 -12.88 -4.01 -6.89
CA GLU A 42 -12.88 -5.41 -7.32
C GLU A 42 -11.49 -5.84 -7.79
N ALA A 43 -10.81 -4.99 -8.58
CA ALA A 43 -9.44 -5.23 -9.02
C ALA A 43 -8.46 -5.26 -7.85
N LYS A 44 -8.65 -4.36 -6.87
CA LYS A 44 -7.91 -4.31 -5.61
C LYS A 44 -8.06 -5.62 -4.83
N ALA A 45 -9.29 -6.07 -4.62
CA ALA A 45 -9.58 -7.31 -3.92
C ALA A 45 -9.01 -8.54 -4.66
N MET A 46 -9.14 -8.60 -5.98
CA MET A 46 -8.59 -9.67 -6.80
C MET A 46 -7.08 -9.77 -6.63
N LEU A 47 -6.34 -8.66 -6.78
CA LEU A 47 -4.89 -8.67 -6.65
C LEU A 47 -4.45 -9.06 -5.23
N VAL A 48 -5.05 -8.48 -4.19
CA VAL A 48 -4.72 -8.78 -2.79
C VAL A 48 -4.94 -10.25 -2.50
N ASN A 49 -6.12 -10.80 -2.85
CA ASN A 49 -6.43 -12.21 -2.62
C ASN A 49 -5.49 -13.13 -3.39
N GLY A 50 -5.25 -12.85 -4.68
CA GLY A 50 -4.37 -13.64 -5.52
C GLY A 50 -2.92 -13.67 -5.02
N ILE A 51 -2.37 -12.54 -4.56
CA ILE A 51 -1.02 -12.52 -3.97
C ILE A 51 -0.98 -13.29 -2.65
N LEU A 52 -1.96 -13.14 -1.78
CA LEU A 52 -2.00 -13.86 -0.50
C LEU A 52 -2.16 -15.36 -0.69
N GLU A 53 -2.89 -15.80 -1.72
CA GLU A 53 -3.13 -17.21 -2.03
C GLU A 53 -1.91 -17.87 -2.68
N HIS A 54 -1.37 -17.25 -3.73
CA HIS A 54 -0.32 -17.87 -4.55
C HIS A 54 1.10 -17.56 -4.10
N PHE A 55 1.30 -16.46 -3.35
CA PHE A 55 2.62 -15.97 -2.93
C PHE A 55 2.62 -15.51 -1.46
N PRO A 56 2.28 -16.37 -0.51
CA PRO A 56 2.16 -16.01 0.90
C PRO A 56 3.47 -15.51 1.53
N GLU A 57 4.61 -15.77 0.90
CA GLU A 57 5.93 -15.30 1.33
C GLU A 57 6.24 -13.88 0.88
N LYS A 58 5.58 -13.36 -0.18
CA LYS A 58 5.82 -12.02 -0.70
C LYS A 58 5.25 -10.95 0.23
N LYS A 59 5.93 -9.82 0.29
CA LYS A 59 5.42 -8.65 1.02
C LYS A 59 4.41 -7.93 0.15
N LEU A 60 3.23 -7.68 0.69
CA LEU A 60 2.15 -6.97 0.01
C LEU A 60 1.85 -5.67 0.76
N VAL A 61 1.88 -4.56 0.05
CA VAL A 61 1.45 -3.25 0.53
C VAL A 61 0.27 -2.78 -0.31
N SER A 62 -0.81 -2.39 0.31
CA SER A 62 -2.04 -1.93 -0.36
C SER A 62 -2.61 -0.72 0.35
N ALA A 63 -3.44 0.05 -0.34
CA ALA A 63 -4.18 1.17 0.23
C ALA A 63 -5.66 0.87 0.39
N THR A 64 -6.27 1.40 1.44
CA THR A 64 -7.74 1.50 1.51
C THR A 64 -8.24 2.61 0.59
N GLY A 65 -9.53 2.57 0.23
CA GLY A 65 -10.17 3.72 -0.40
C GLY A 65 -10.04 4.96 0.50
N MET A 66 -9.78 6.11 -0.13
CA MET A 66 -9.61 7.39 0.56
C MET A 66 -10.59 8.40 -0.03
N ALA A 67 -11.42 9.00 0.79
CA ALA A 67 -12.35 10.04 0.36
C ALA A 67 -12.39 11.21 1.33
N GLY A 68 -12.96 12.32 0.86
CA GLY A 68 -13.20 13.51 1.68
C GLY A 68 -11.93 14.22 2.13
N TYR A 69 -12.12 15.09 3.13
CA TYR A 69 -11.10 16.02 3.65
C TYR A 69 -10.91 15.89 5.16
N GLY A 70 -11.23 14.73 5.73
CA GLY A 70 -11.01 14.46 7.16
C GLY A 70 -9.54 14.57 7.58
N SER A 71 -9.29 14.49 8.88
CA SER A 71 -7.93 14.64 9.42
C SER A 71 -6.93 13.68 8.76
N SER A 72 -5.78 14.20 8.40
CA SER A 72 -4.66 13.39 7.89
C SER A 72 -4.12 12.42 8.95
N ASN A 73 -4.29 12.72 10.23
CA ASN A 73 -3.84 11.87 11.34
C ASN A 73 -4.61 10.55 11.46
N THR A 74 -5.70 10.38 10.70
CA THR A 74 -6.41 9.09 10.61
C THR A 74 -5.79 8.13 9.61
N ILE A 75 -4.92 8.62 8.73
CA ILE A 75 -4.22 7.81 7.73
C ILE A 75 -3.03 7.15 8.40
N ILE A 76 -3.03 5.84 8.46
CA ILE A 76 -2.00 5.05 9.14
C ILE A 76 -1.64 3.83 8.30
N THR A 77 -0.47 3.26 8.57
CA THR A 77 -0.07 1.95 8.08
C THR A 77 -0.36 0.90 9.15
N LYS A 78 -1.03 -0.19 8.78
CA LYS A 78 -1.30 -1.34 9.65
C LYS A 78 -0.69 -2.60 9.06
N ARG A 79 -0.12 -3.45 9.89
CA ARG A 79 0.22 -4.83 9.52
C ARG A 79 -1.00 -5.70 9.78
N ILE A 80 -1.64 -6.19 8.72
CA ILE A 80 -2.88 -6.99 8.79
C ILE A 80 -2.56 -8.46 8.98
N MET A 81 -1.54 -8.95 8.28
CA MET A 81 -1.01 -10.32 8.37
C MET A 81 0.52 -10.27 8.35
N LYS A 82 1.18 -11.41 8.51
CA LYS A 82 2.65 -11.53 8.54
C LYS A 82 3.34 -10.74 7.43
N ASN A 83 2.80 -10.77 6.21
CA ASN A 83 3.38 -10.17 5.02
C ASN A 83 2.47 -9.14 4.34
N PHE A 84 1.36 -8.76 4.96
CA PHE A 84 0.39 -7.83 4.39
C PHE A 84 0.27 -6.55 5.22
N TYR A 85 0.50 -5.43 4.57
CA TYR A 85 0.46 -4.07 5.13
C TYR A 85 -0.60 -3.25 4.40
N LEU A 86 -1.46 -2.57 5.16
CA LEU A 86 -2.56 -1.77 4.64
C LEU A 86 -2.41 -0.33 5.08
N CYS A 87 -2.39 0.59 4.13
CA CYS A 87 -2.30 2.02 4.35
C CYS A 87 -3.66 2.69 4.15
N GLY A 88 -3.99 3.67 4.98
CA GLY A 88 -5.21 4.43 4.85
C GLY A 88 -5.94 4.62 6.16
N ASP A 89 -7.17 5.14 6.10
CA ASP A 89 -8.02 5.35 7.27
C ASP A 89 -8.97 4.17 7.56
N GLY A 90 -9.15 3.27 6.61
CA GLY A 90 -9.94 2.04 6.75
C GLY A 90 -11.46 2.25 6.78
N VAL A 91 -11.94 3.48 6.62
CA VAL A 91 -13.38 3.80 6.80
C VAL A 91 -13.97 4.65 5.69
N THR A 92 -13.17 5.45 4.95
CA THR A 92 -13.72 6.34 3.93
C THR A 92 -13.64 5.72 2.55
N ALA A 93 -14.77 5.70 1.85
CA ALA A 93 -14.88 5.34 0.44
C ALA A 93 -15.49 6.51 -0.34
N PRO A 94 -15.15 6.67 -1.63
CA PRO A 94 -15.78 7.67 -2.46
C PRO A 94 -17.30 7.42 -2.54
N THR A 95 -18.08 8.47 -2.25
CA THR A 95 -19.54 8.45 -2.38
C THR A 95 -20.00 9.75 -3.05
N TYR A 96 -21.27 9.81 -3.42
CA TYR A 96 -21.83 11.05 -3.96
C TYR A 96 -21.63 12.20 -2.95
N GLY A 97 -21.00 13.29 -3.39
CA GLY A 97 -20.65 14.42 -2.54
C GLY A 97 -19.37 14.28 -1.70
N HIS A 98 -18.75 13.11 -1.67
CA HIS A 98 -17.49 12.84 -0.99
C HIS A 98 -16.47 12.19 -1.95
N GLY A 99 -15.92 13.01 -2.83
CA GLY A 99 -14.91 12.58 -3.82
C GLY A 99 -13.53 12.39 -3.20
N LEU A 100 -12.62 11.88 -4.02
CA LEU A 100 -11.20 11.79 -3.69
C LEU A 100 -10.58 13.20 -3.64
N MET A 101 -9.85 13.48 -2.57
CA MET A 101 -9.10 14.72 -2.41
C MET A 101 -7.61 14.43 -2.50
N ALA A 102 -6.95 15.06 -3.48
CA ALA A 102 -5.54 14.84 -3.78
C ALA A 102 -4.61 14.88 -2.56
N PRO A 103 -4.74 15.80 -1.58
CA PRO A 103 -3.87 15.81 -0.41
C PRO A 103 -3.96 14.53 0.43
N ARG A 104 -5.16 14.00 0.68
CA ARG A 104 -5.34 12.77 1.46
C ARG A 104 -4.83 11.54 0.69
N VAL A 105 -5.12 11.47 -0.61
CA VAL A 105 -4.61 10.40 -1.47
C VAL A 105 -3.09 10.42 -1.51
N ALA A 106 -2.47 11.60 -1.63
CA ALA A 106 -1.02 11.75 -1.61
C ALA A 106 -0.38 11.31 -0.29
N ILE A 107 -1.01 11.61 0.85
CA ILE A 107 -0.54 11.15 2.16
C ILE A 107 -0.62 9.61 2.24
N CYS A 108 -1.71 9.00 1.78
CA CYS A 108 -1.84 7.55 1.75
C CYS A 108 -0.78 6.90 0.86
N ALA A 109 -0.57 7.42 -0.34
CA ALA A 109 0.48 6.96 -1.25
C ALA A 109 1.89 7.11 -0.64
N ALA A 110 2.13 8.18 0.12
CA ALA A 110 3.39 8.36 0.84
C ALA A 110 3.58 7.33 1.97
N HIS A 111 2.51 6.91 2.64
CA HIS A 111 2.55 5.79 3.59
C HIS A 111 2.95 4.48 2.91
N GLU A 112 2.35 4.17 1.74
CA GLU A 112 2.72 2.98 0.97
C GLU A 112 4.19 3.02 0.53
N ALA A 113 4.62 4.12 -0.09
CA ALA A 113 5.99 4.30 -0.54
C ALA A 113 7.01 4.18 0.61
N ASN A 114 6.71 4.78 1.77
CA ASN A 114 7.56 4.67 2.94
C ASN A 114 7.61 3.23 3.49
N MET A 115 6.47 2.53 3.53
CA MET A 115 6.44 1.14 3.98
C MET A 115 7.25 0.24 3.05
N ILE A 116 7.13 0.41 1.73
CA ILE A 116 7.92 -0.33 0.74
C ILE A 116 9.42 -0.06 0.94
N THR A 117 9.82 1.20 1.12
CA THR A 117 11.21 1.57 1.39
C THR A 117 11.74 0.86 2.65
N ARG A 118 10.96 0.84 3.72
CA ARG A 118 11.32 0.13 4.96
C ARG A 118 11.47 -1.38 4.74
N LEU A 119 10.54 -2.00 3.99
CA LEU A 119 10.61 -3.43 3.65
C LEU A 119 11.86 -3.77 2.83
N ILE A 120 12.26 -2.92 1.89
CA ILE A 120 13.51 -3.07 1.13
C ILE A 120 14.72 -3.03 2.07
N LEU A 121 14.68 -2.23 3.12
CA LEU A 121 15.73 -2.10 4.13
C LEU A 121 15.65 -3.18 5.23
N GLY A 122 14.69 -4.11 5.17
CA GLY A 122 14.48 -5.15 6.18
C GLY A 122 13.73 -4.69 7.43
N GLU A 123 13.15 -3.50 7.43
CA GLU A 123 12.42 -2.91 8.55
C GLU A 123 10.92 -3.26 8.47
N GLU A 124 10.53 -4.33 9.10
CA GLU A 124 9.14 -4.85 9.04
C GLU A 124 8.21 -4.29 10.13
N GLU A 125 8.77 -3.74 11.21
CA GLU A 125 7.99 -3.31 12.37
C GLU A 125 7.21 -2.01 12.11
N ILE A 126 5.99 -1.96 12.61
CA ILE A 126 5.15 -0.76 12.61
C ILE A 126 5.04 -0.24 14.04
N TYR A 127 5.52 0.97 14.25
CA TYR A 127 5.43 1.63 15.54
C TYR A 127 4.10 2.38 15.67
N ASN A 128 3.23 1.95 16.60
CA ASN A 128 2.04 2.70 16.98
C ASN A 128 2.43 3.75 18.04
N ILE A 129 2.33 5.02 17.69
CA ILE A 129 2.63 6.14 18.61
C ILE A 129 1.76 6.07 19.87
N ARG A 130 0.53 5.57 19.78
CA ARG A 130 -0.40 5.41 20.92
C ARG A 130 0.11 4.49 22.03
N THR A 131 1.00 3.55 21.72
CA THR A 131 1.59 2.66 22.75
C THR A 131 2.80 3.27 23.43
N LYS A 132 3.45 4.28 22.85
CA LYS A 132 4.58 4.97 23.50
C LYS A 132 4.13 6.05 24.48
N GLU A 133 3.03 6.73 24.23
CA GLU A 133 2.49 7.74 25.16
C GLU A 133 2.09 7.13 26.51
N LEU A 134 1.56 5.92 26.50
CA LEU A 134 1.22 5.17 27.74
C LEU A 134 2.43 4.81 28.61
N TYR A 135 3.65 4.75 28.04
CA TYR A 135 4.86 4.42 28.79
C TYR A 135 5.55 5.65 29.41
N TYR A 136 5.25 6.86 28.94
CA TYR A 136 5.86 8.09 29.49
C TYR A 136 5.02 8.76 30.57
N GLU A 137 3.73 8.46 30.68
CA GLU A 137 2.87 8.99 31.75
C GLU A 137 2.99 8.27 33.10
N TYR A 138 3.75 7.17 33.17
CA TYR A 138 3.95 6.36 34.39
C TYR A 138 5.39 6.33 34.88
N LYS A 139 6.18 7.35 34.57
CA LYS A 139 7.45 7.62 35.19
C LYS A 139 7.40 9.02 35.79
#